data_fb96d1d30a91509437170c380d212f0d
#
_entry.id   fb96d1d30a91509437170c380d212f0d
#
_cell.length_a   1.000
_cell.length_b   1.000
_cell.length_c   1.000
_cell.angle_alpha   90.00
_cell.angle_beta   90.00
_cell.angle_gamma   90.00
#
_symmetry.space_group_name_H-M   'P 1'
#
loop_
_entity.id
_entity.type
_entity.pdbx_description
1 polymer ?
#
loop_
_entity_poly.entity_id
_entity_poly.type
_entity_poly.pdbx_seq_one_letter_code
_entity_poly.pdbx_strand_id
1 'polypeptide(L)'
;GEATDLLESDQEITISCAEGGQGTIYRGLLDFEVQEEDLTRVPETETQIMMNIASPAGAFRWWQLPCQGIGLARMEFIINNVIQIHPLALTRFDTLEDDETKEEIETLTRGYDDKTEYFVDHLARGIAKIAAAQYPEDVIVRMSDFKTNEYADLIGGQPFEPDEENPMLGFR
;
A
#
# COMPACT_ATOMS: atom_id res chain seq x y z
N GLY A 1 9.81 -14.81 8.88
CA GLY A 1 9.24 -14.35 10.12
C GLY A 1 9.56 -15.32 11.25
N GLU A 2 9.59 -14.83 12.47
CA GLU A 2 10.02 -15.56 13.66
C GLU A 2 9.00 -16.61 14.17
N ALA A 3 7.83 -16.70 13.55
CA ALA A 3 6.74 -17.55 14.04
C ALA A 3 7.13 -19.05 14.11
N THR A 4 7.86 -19.52 13.12
CA THR A 4 8.31 -20.93 13.08
C THR A 4 9.35 -21.27 14.15
N ASP A 5 10.06 -20.27 14.66
CA ASP A 5 11.08 -20.44 15.70
C ASP A 5 10.48 -20.38 17.11
N LEU A 6 9.27 -19.84 17.24
CA LEU A 6 8.58 -19.61 18.51
C LEU A 6 7.47 -20.63 18.79
N LEU A 7 7.01 -21.39 17.78
CA LEU A 7 5.93 -22.34 17.91
C LEU A 7 6.46 -23.76 18.14
N GLU A 8 5.82 -24.47 19.06
CA GLU A 8 6.09 -25.87 19.36
C GLU A 8 5.09 -26.78 18.64
N SER A 9 5.52 -28.03 18.35
CA SER A 9 4.60 -29.02 17.78
C SER A 9 3.44 -29.30 18.74
N ASP A 10 2.23 -29.46 18.20
CA ASP A 10 0.98 -29.73 18.94
C ASP A 10 0.56 -28.59 19.90
N GLN A 11 1.15 -27.40 19.77
CA GLN A 11 0.73 -26.23 20.55
C GLN A 11 -0.61 -25.70 20.04
N GLU A 12 -1.56 -25.49 20.97
CA GLU A 12 -2.83 -24.81 20.66
C GLU A 12 -2.56 -23.32 20.39
N ILE A 13 -3.02 -22.83 19.27
CA ILE A 13 -2.87 -21.43 18.83
C ILE A 13 -4.17 -20.91 18.20
N THR A 14 -4.33 -19.60 18.23
CA THR A 14 -5.33 -18.87 17.44
C THR A 14 -4.61 -18.02 16.41
N ILE A 15 -5.00 -18.11 15.14
CA ILE A 15 -4.48 -17.27 14.05
C ILE A 15 -5.54 -16.23 13.72
N SER A 16 -5.20 -14.96 13.87
CA SER A 16 -6.03 -13.83 13.49
C SER A 16 -5.46 -13.16 12.23
N CYS A 17 -6.32 -12.99 11.22
CA CYS A 17 -6.06 -12.19 10.02
C CYS A 17 -6.94 -10.93 9.99
N ALA A 18 -7.58 -10.57 11.11
CA ALA A 18 -8.51 -9.46 11.21
C ALA A 18 -7.83 -8.10 11.47
N GLU A 19 -6.54 -8.09 11.83
CA GLU A 19 -5.85 -6.92 12.38
C GLU A 19 -5.00 -6.18 11.33
N GLY A 20 -5.22 -6.40 10.04
CA GLY A 20 -4.54 -5.70 8.97
C GLY A 20 -3.82 -6.60 7.98
N GLY A 21 -2.69 -6.16 7.45
CA GLY A 21 -1.93 -6.84 6.39
C GLY A 21 -1.07 -8.02 6.85
N GLN A 22 -1.01 -8.28 8.15
CA GLN A 22 -0.23 -9.39 8.73
C GLN A 22 -1.14 -10.29 9.57
N GLY A 23 -0.88 -11.60 9.51
CA GLY A 23 -1.52 -12.55 10.42
C GLY A 23 -0.82 -12.52 11.79
N THR A 24 -1.60 -12.45 12.85
CA THR A 24 -1.12 -12.51 14.24
C THR A 24 -1.41 -13.87 14.83
N ILE A 25 -0.42 -14.47 15.50
CA ILE A 25 -0.56 -15.75 16.17
C ILE A 25 -0.61 -15.51 17.67
N TYR A 26 -1.71 -15.94 18.29
CA TYR A 26 -1.90 -15.91 19.73
C TYR A 26 -1.68 -17.31 20.31
N ARG A 27 -1.12 -17.39 21.49
CA ARG A 27 -0.97 -18.64 22.22
C ARG A 27 -2.32 -19.04 22.84
N GLY A 28 -2.74 -20.28 22.60
CA GLY A 28 -3.99 -20.83 23.11
C GLY A 28 -5.17 -20.54 22.19
N LEU A 29 -6.32 -21.04 22.60
CA LEU A 29 -7.62 -20.81 21.95
C LEU A 29 -8.24 -19.54 22.55
N LEU A 30 -8.41 -18.51 21.72
CA LEU A 30 -9.06 -17.28 22.14
C LEU A 30 -10.55 -17.32 21.85
N ASP A 31 -11.33 -16.76 22.74
CA ASP A 31 -12.74 -16.43 22.47
C ASP A 31 -12.82 -15.28 21.49
N PHE A 32 -13.72 -15.37 20.51
CA PHE A 32 -13.98 -14.30 19.55
C PHE A 32 -15.48 -14.17 19.29
N GLU A 33 -15.90 -12.96 18.94
CA GLU A 33 -17.26 -12.66 18.55
C GLU A 33 -17.31 -12.41 17.04
N VAL A 34 -18.29 -13.00 16.36
CA VAL A 34 -18.58 -12.75 14.94
C VAL A 34 -19.78 -11.82 14.87
N GLN A 35 -19.55 -10.62 14.29
CA GLN A 35 -20.62 -9.67 14.00
C GLN A 35 -20.98 -9.81 12.52
N GLU A 36 -22.24 -10.15 12.25
CA GLU A 36 -22.78 -10.26 10.89
C GLU A 36 -23.64 -9.04 10.58
N GLU A 37 -23.32 -8.34 9.48
CA GLU A 37 -24.11 -7.22 8.98
C GLU A 37 -24.91 -7.66 7.75
N ASP A 38 -26.22 -7.39 7.77
CA ASP A 38 -27.12 -7.71 6.65
C ASP A 38 -27.03 -6.64 5.55
N LEU A 39 -26.19 -6.88 4.56
CA LEU A 39 -25.97 -5.97 3.42
C LEU A 39 -27.10 -6.04 2.37
N THR A 40 -28.07 -6.93 2.50
CA THR A 40 -29.19 -7.05 1.54
C THR A 40 -30.23 -5.94 1.67
N ARG A 41 -30.20 -5.19 2.76
CA ARG A 41 -31.16 -4.12 3.08
C ARG A 41 -30.68 -2.71 2.70
N VAL A 42 -29.56 -2.61 2.00
CA VAL A 42 -29.07 -1.30 1.56
C VAL A 42 -29.96 -0.79 0.42
N PRO A 43 -30.58 0.40 0.57
CA PRO A 43 -31.45 0.93 -0.46
C PRO A 43 -30.66 1.33 -1.71
N GLU A 44 -31.26 1.12 -2.88
CA GLU A 44 -30.73 1.69 -4.11
C GLU A 44 -30.83 3.22 -4.08
N THR A 45 -29.76 3.88 -4.51
CA THR A 45 -29.67 5.34 -4.56
C THR A 45 -29.51 5.82 -5.99
N GLU A 46 -30.04 7.01 -6.32
CA GLU A 46 -29.84 7.65 -7.64
C GLU A 46 -28.38 8.06 -7.85
N THR A 47 -27.67 8.38 -6.76
CA THR A 47 -26.25 8.75 -6.78
C THR A 47 -25.41 7.53 -6.50
N GLN A 48 -24.38 7.30 -7.31
CA GLN A 48 -23.43 6.22 -7.08
C GLN A 48 -22.63 6.45 -5.78
N ILE A 49 -22.60 5.43 -4.94
CA ILE A 49 -21.79 5.41 -3.74
C ILE A 49 -20.51 4.62 -4.04
N MET A 50 -19.36 5.30 -3.97
CA MET A 50 -18.07 4.71 -4.27
C MET A 50 -17.14 4.80 -3.07
N MET A 51 -16.28 3.80 -2.89
CA MET A 51 -15.33 3.78 -1.79
C MET A 51 -14.08 4.63 -2.06
N ASN A 52 -13.50 5.15 -0.99
CA ASN A 52 -12.13 5.66 -0.99
C ASN A 52 -11.19 4.58 -0.41
N ILE A 53 -10.21 4.15 -1.18
CA ILE A 53 -9.30 3.07 -0.80
C ILE A 53 -7.85 3.57 -0.77
N ALA A 54 -7.15 3.22 0.31
CA ALA A 54 -5.75 3.59 0.51
C ALA A 54 -4.78 2.44 0.18
N SER A 55 -5.21 1.19 0.20
CA SER A 55 -4.31 0.05 0.00
C SER A 55 -4.98 -1.14 -0.68
N PRO A 56 -4.19 -2.00 -1.37
CA PRO A 56 -4.71 -3.25 -1.94
C PRO A 56 -5.36 -4.16 -0.88
N ALA A 57 -4.78 -4.24 0.32
CA ALA A 57 -5.36 -5.02 1.41
C ALA A 57 -6.72 -4.48 1.86
N GLY A 58 -6.88 -3.14 1.89
CA GLY A 58 -8.16 -2.49 2.16
C GLY A 58 -9.21 -2.80 1.11
N ALA A 59 -8.83 -2.81 -0.17
CA ALA A 59 -9.75 -3.19 -1.24
C ALA A 59 -10.28 -4.63 -1.07
N PHE A 60 -9.40 -5.56 -0.76
CA PHE A 60 -9.77 -6.96 -0.47
C PHE A 60 -10.60 -7.10 0.80
N ARG A 61 -10.35 -6.33 1.82
CA ARG A 61 -11.11 -6.39 3.07
C ARG A 61 -12.55 -5.91 2.89
N TRP A 62 -12.77 -4.89 2.07
CA TRP A 62 -14.04 -4.20 1.95
C TRP A 62 -14.79 -4.47 0.64
N TRP A 63 -14.34 -5.43 -0.18
CA TRP A 63 -14.92 -5.71 -1.49
C TRP A 63 -16.40 -6.08 -1.47
N GLN A 64 -16.88 -6.63 -0.35
CA GLN A 64 -18.30 -7.06 -0.18
C GLN A 64 -19.22 -5.89 0.21
N LEU A 65 -18.71 -4.71 0.49
CA LEU A 65 -19.56 -3.57 0.81
C LEU A 65 -20.37 -3.16 -0.42
N PRO A 66 -21.66 -2.78 -0.24
CA PRO A 66 -22.54 -2.39 -1.32
C PRO A 66 -22.16 -1.01 -1.88
N CYS A 67 -21.23 -0.99 -2.79
CA CYS A 67 -20.77 0.20 -3.49
C CYS A 67 -20.64 -0.06 -4.99
N GLN A 68 -20.66 1.01 -5.77
CA GLN A 68 -20.55 0.98 -7.22
C GLN A 68 -19.13 1.32 -7.69
N GLY A 69 -18.12 0.77 -6.99
CA GLY A 69 -16.72 0.90 -7.35
C GLY A 69 -15.87 1.71 -6.38
N ILE A 70 -14.68 2.10 -6.82
CA ILE A 70 -13.72 2.90 -6.07
C ILE A 70 -13.59 4.27 -6.72
N GLY A 71 -14.11 5.30 -6.05
CA GLY A 71 -14.07 6.69 -6.48
C GLY A 71 -12.72 7.36 -6.27
N LEU A 72 -11.90 6.83 -5.35
CA LEU A 72 -10.55 7.31 -5.11
C LEU A 72 -9.64 6.21 -4.57
N ALA A 73 -8.77 5.69 -5.43
CA ALA A 73 -7.61 4.91 -5.03
C ALA A 73 -6.36 5.81 -5.00
N ARG A 74 -5.76 5.95 -3.83
CA ARG A 74 -4.57 6.81 -3.62
C ARG A 74 -3.30 5.99 -3.79
N MET A 75 -2.60 6.20 -4.93
CA MET A 75 -1.37 5.47 -5.25
C MET A 75 -0.22 5.78 -4.28
N GLU A 76 -0.28 6.93 -3.59
CA GLU A 76 0.73 7.35 -2.61
C GLU A 76 0.96 6.32 -1.51
N PHE A 77 -0.09 5.60 -1.09
CA PHE A 77 0.06 4.53 -0.11
C PHE A 77 0.80 3.30 -0.67
N ILE A 78 0.68 3.03 -1.97
CA ILE A 78 1.48 1.98 -2.62
C ILE A 78 2.94 2.43 -2.68
N ILE A 79 3.16 3.70 -3.02
CA ILE A 79 4.52 4.26 -3.09
C ILE A 79 5.18 4.21 -1.70
N ASN A 80 4.52 4.73 -0.66
CA ASN A 80 5.09 4.77 0.69
C ASN A 80 5.32 3.41 1.33
N ASN A 81 4.38 2.47 1.13
CA ASN A 81 4.41 1.22 1.89
C ASN A 81 5.04 0.04 1.13
N VAL A 82 5.11 0.11 -0.19
CA VAL A 82 5.61 -1.00 -1.02
C VAL A 82 6.85 -0.61 -1.80
N ILE A 83 6.82 0.52 -2.48
CA ILE A 83 7.93 0.97 -3.33
C ILE A 83 9.03 1.63 -2.49
N GLN A 84 8.67 2.57 -1.64
CA GLN A 84 9.49 3.29 -0.65
C GLN A 84 10.59 4.19 -1.24
N ILE A 85 10.92 4.07 -2.51
CA ILE A 85 12.04 4.75 -3.17
C ILE A 85 11.52 5.93 -3.99
N HIS A 86 12.25 7.06 -3.90
CA HIS A 86 11.98 8.24 -4.73
C HIS A 86 12.21 7.93 -6.22
N PRO A 87 11.29 8.32 -7.14
CA PRO A 87 11.43 7.97 -8.56
C PRO A 87 12.72 8.52 -9.21
N LEU A 88 13.18 9.71 -8.82
CA LEU A 88 14.45 10.23 -9.33
C LEU A 88 15.66 9.51 -8.76
N ALA A 89 15.58 8.92 -7.57
CA ALA A 89 16.66 8.09 -7.05
C ALA A 89 16.84 6.80 -7.84
N LEU A 90 15.79 6.29 -8.47
CA LEU A 90 15.87 5.15 -9.39
C LEU A 90 16.43 5.55 -10.77
N THR A 91 15.92 6.66 -11.35
CA THR A 91 16.33 7.11 -12.68
C THR A 91 17.73 7.70 -12.72
N ARG A 92 18.22 8.22 -11.59
CA ARG A 92 19.52 8.87 -11.43
C ARG A 92 20.39 8.17 -10.39
N PHE A 93 20.25 6.87 -10.26
CA PHE A 93 20.90 6.06 -9.24
C PHE A 93 22.41 6.30 -9.15
N ASP A 94 23.09 6.40 -10.28
CA ASP A 94 24.54 6.60 -10.36
C ASP A 94 24.99 7.97 -9.80
N THR A 95 24.07 8.94 -9.72
CA THR A 95 24.36 10.29 -9.22
C THR A 95 24.17 10.44 -7.72
N LEU A 96 23.65 9.44 -7.04
CA LEU A 96 23.53 9.45 -5.58
C LEU A 96 24.93 9.44 -4.95
N GLU A 97 25.13 10.24 -3.91
CA GLU A 97 26.42 10.34 -3.21
C GLU A 97 26.49 9.46 -1.96
N ASP A 98 25.32 9.13 -1.38
CA ASP A 98 25.22 8.34 -0.15
C ASP A 98 25.26 6.84 -0.45
N ASP A 99 26.31 6.17 0.03
CA ASP A 99 26.52 4.76 -0.21
C ASP A 99 25.51 3.87 0.56
N GLU A 100 25.04 4.30 1.73
CA GLU A 100 24.03 3.57 2.52
C GLU A 100 22.69 3.55 1.79
N THR A 101 22.26 4.71 1.27
CA THR A 101 21.06 4.83 0.42
C THR A 101 21.17 3.96 -0.84
N LYS A 102 22.34 3.92 -1.48
CA LYS A 102 22.56 3.03 -2.64
C LYS A 102 22.40 1.57 -2.30
N GLU A 103 22.98 1.10 -1.21
CA GLU A 103 22.89 -0.28 -0.76
C GLU A 103 21.43 -0.67 -0.44
N GLU A 104 20.69 0.23 0.18
CA GLU A 104 19.27 0.03 0.46
C GLU A 104 18.45 -0.11 -0.83
N ILE A 105 18.66 0.81 -1.80
CA ILE A 105 18.00 0.76 -3.11
C ILE A 105 18.36 -0.53 -3.85
N GLU A 106 19.63 -0.94 -3.87
CA GLU A 106 20.06 -2.20 -4.51
C GLU A 106 19.41 -3.42 -3.87
N THR A 107 19.25 -3.40 -2.55
CA THR A 107 18.58 -4.47 -1.83
C THR A 107 17.11 -4.59 -2.21
N LEU A 108 16.39 -3.47 -2.26
CA LEU A 108 14.98 -3.43 -2.63
C LEU A 108 14.74 -3.77 -4.11
N THR A 109 15.63 -3.29 -4.99
CA THR A 109 15.51 -3.50 -6.43
C THR A 109 16.15 -4.80 -6.92
N ARG A 110 16.57 -5.68 -6.00
CA ARG A 110 17.18 -6.98 -6.36
C ARG A 110 16.28 -7.78 -7.30
N GLY A 111 16.82 -8.16 -8.45
CA GLY A 111 16.09 -8.94 -9.47
C GLY A 111 15.50 -8.08 -10.59
N TYR A 112 15.71 -6.78 -10.56
CA TYR A 112 15.41 -5.88 -11.67
C TYR A 112 16.70 -5.39 -12.31
N ASP A 113 16.86 -5.64 -13.62
CA ASP A 113 18.01 -5.13 -14.39
C ASP A 113 17.94 -3.61 -14.54
N ASP A 114 16.75 -3.08 -14.76
CA ASP A 114 16.43 -1.66 -14.73
C ASP A 114 15.70 -1.31 -13.43
N LYS A 115 16.32 -0.48 -12.60
CA LYS A 115 15.74 -0.06 -11.31
C LYS A 115 14.43 0.71 -11.47
N THR A 116 14.21 1.35 -12.61
CA THR A 116 12.95 2.08 -12.87
C THR A 116 11.78 1.12 -13.05
N GLU A 117 12.02 -0.07 -13.58
CA GLU A 117 11.00 -1.12 -13.73
C GLU A 117 10.49 -1.64 -12.38
N TYR A 118 11.31 -1.60 -11.33
CA TYR A 118 10.86 -1.91 -9.98
C TYR A 118 9.69 -1.02 -9.56
N PHE A 119 9.79 0.30 -9.78
CA PHE A 119 8.72 1.24 -9.44
C PHE A 119 7.45 0.96 -10.24
N VAL A 120 7.59 0.81 -11.55
CA VAL A 120 6.46 0.59 -12.46
C VAL A 120 5.73 -0.72 -12.14
N ASP A 121 6.48 -1.81 -11.96
CA ASP A 121 5.90 -3.13 -11.70
C ASP A 121 5.17 -3.17 -10.34
N HIS A 122 5.79 -2.66 -9.29
CA HIS A 122 5.15 -2.64 -7.96
C HIS A 122 3.91 -1.75 -7.93
N LEU A 123 3.95 -0.58 -8.59
CA LEU A 123 2.79 0.29 -8.70
C LEU A 123 1.67 -0.38 -9.51
N ALA A 124 2.01 -0.95 -10.66
CA ALA A 124 1.06 -1.65 -11.53
C ALA A 124 0.39 -2.83 -10.80
N ARG A 125 1.16 -3.64 -10.07
CA ARG A 125 0.62 -4.76 -9.28
C ARG A 125 -0.27 -4.28 -8.13
N GLY A 126 0.10 -3.17 -7.48
CA GLY A 126 -0.72 -2.58 -6.42
C GLY A 126 -2.08 -2.12 -6.95
N ILE A 127 -2.08 -1.38 -8.06
CA ILE A 127 -3.29 -0.91 -8.73
C ILE A 127 -4.12 -2.10 -9.25
N ALA A 128 -3.49 -3.08 -9.88
CA ALA A 128 -4.16 -4.27 -10.40
C ALA A 128 -4.88 -5.06 -9.30
N LYS A 129 -4.30 -5.18 -8.10
CA LYS A 129 -4.96 -5.82 -6.96
C LYS A 129 -6.21 -5.07 -6.51
N ILE A 130 -6.15 -3.74 -6.49
CA ILE A 130 -7.31 -2.89 -6.15
C ILE A 130 -8.41 -3.08 -7.21
N ALA A 131 -8.06 -3.02 -8.48
CA ALA A 131 -8.99 -3.19 -9.59
C ALA A 131 -9.62 -4.60 -9.60
N ALA A 132 -8.82 -5.63 -9.37
CA ALA A 132 -9.31 -7.02 -9.32
C ALA A 132 -10.31 -7.24 -8.18
N ALA A 133 -10.14 -6.58 -7.04
CA ALA A 133 -11.06 -6.70 -5.91
C ALA A 133 -12.44 -6.09 -6.19
N GLN A 134 -12.53 -5.13 -7.10
CA GLN A 134 -13.78 -4.42 -7.44
C GLN A 134 -14.37 -4.80 -8.80
N TYR A 135 -13.69 -5.65 -9.56
CA TYR A 135 -14.20 -6.05 -10.87
C TYR A 135 -15.64 -6.60 -10.77
N PRO A 136 -16.58 -6.18 -11.65
CA PRO A 136 -16.38 -5.38 -12.87
C PRO A 136 -16.59 -3.86 -12.70
N GLU A 137 -16.69 -3.37 -11.47
CA GLU A 137 -16.95 -1.97 -11.18
C GLU A 137 -15.76 -1.05 -11.48
N ASP A 138 -16.03 0.24 -11.65
CA ASP A 138 -15.02 1.24 -11.97
C ASP A 138 -14.08 1.51 -10.80
N VAL A 139 -12.80 1.71 -11.12
CA VAL A 139 -11.76 2.11 -10.15
C VAL A 139 -11.03 3.35 -10.67
N ILE A 140 -11.18 4.46 -9.95
CA ILE A 140 -10.50 5.72 -10.26
C ILE A 140 -9.23 5.82 -9.43
N VAL A 141 -8.09 5.78 -10.12
CA VAL A 141 -6.77 5.95 -9.48
C VAL A 141 -6.32 7.39 -9.66
N ARG A 142 -6.13 8.10 -8.54
CA ARG A 142 -5.56 9.45 -8.57
C ARG A 142 -4.06 9.37 -8.81
N MET A 143 -3.56 10.17 -9.76
CA MET A 143 -2.11 10.39 -9.90
C MET A 143 -1.53 10.96 -8.61
N SER A 144 -0.23 10.76 -8.39
CA SER A 144 0.42 11.17 -7.15
C SER A 144 0.18 12.64 -6.82
N ASP A 145 -0.21 12.92 -5.59
CA ASP A 145 -0.44 14.24 -4.99
C ASP A 145 0.46 14.44 -3.76
N PHE A 146 1.66 13.85 -3.78
CA PHE A 146 2.66 14.09 -2.76
C PHE A 146 3.12 15.53 -2.75
N LYS A 147 3.38 16.04 -1.55
CA LYS A 147 4.09 17.28 -1.33
C LYS A 147 5.59 17.03 -1.38
N THR A 148 6.38 18.08 -1.54
CA THR A 148 7.83 18.01 -1.55
C THR A 148 8.42 17.30 -0.33
N ASN A 149 7.94 17.61 0.86
CA ASN A 149 8.39 16.92 2.07
C ASN A 149 8.05 15.41 2.09
N GLU A 150 6.90 15.01 1.54
CA GLU A 150 6.50 13.60 1.45
C GLU A 150 7.35 12.84 0.42
N TYR A 151 7.74 13.50 -0.69
CA TYR A 151 8.71 12.94 -1.62
C TYR A 151 10.12 12.89 -1.04
N ALA A 152 10.53 13.93 -0.29
CA ALA A 152 11.84 13.98 0.37
C ALA A 152 12.02 12.85 1.39
N ASP A 153 10.94 12.41 2.04
CA ASP A 153 10.94 11.31 3.02
C ASP A 153 11.11 9.92 2.39
N LEU A 154 10.94 9.79 1.07
CA LEU A 154 11.23 8.53 0.38
C LEU A 154 12.74 8.28 0.30
N ILE A 155 13.14 7.01 0.25
CA ILE A 155 14.54 6.60 0.12
C ILE A 155 15.19 7.31 -1.07
N GLY A 156 16.26 8.05 -0.79
CA GLY A 156 16.98 8.83 -1.78
C GLY A 156 16.27 10.10 -2.26
N GLY A 157 15.20 10.56 -1.58
CA GLY A 157 14.41 11.73 -2.00
C GLY A 157 15.04 13.08 -1.69
N GLN A 158 15.72 13.22 -0.55
CA GLN A 158 16.28 14.49 -0.05
C GLN A 158 17.04 15.33 -1.08
N PRO A 159 17.94 14.78 -1.93
CA PRO A 159 18.69 15.58 -2.88
C PRO A 159 17.86 16.15 -4.04
N PHE A 160 16.66 15.64 -4.25
CA PHE A 160 15.82 15.96 -5.41
C PHE A 160 14.68 16.92 -5.09
N GLU A 161 14.38 17.11 -3.80
CA GLU A 161 13.25 17.92 -3.37
C GLU A 161 13.72 19.22 -2.71
N PRO A 162 13.07 20.37 -3.02
CA PRO A 162 13.38 21.63 -2.37
C PRO A 162 12.90 21.64 -0.91
N ASP A 163 13.64 22.32 -0.05
CA ASP A 163 13.19 22.65 1.30
C ASP A 163 12.22 23.85 1.23
N GLU A 164 10.97 23.62 1.62
CA GLU A 164 9.90 24.61 1.52
C GLU A 164 9.31 24.91 2.90
N GLU A 165 9.17 26.21 3.22
CA GLU A 165 8.54 26.64 4.48
C GLU A 165 7.11 26.14 4.63
N ASN A 166 6.36 26.05 3.51
CA ASN A 166 4.99 25.53 3.49
C ASN A 166 4.76 24.64 2.27
N PRO A 167 4.98 23.32 2.40
CA PRO A 167 4.78 22.37 1.32
C PRO A 167 3.34 22.32 0.76
N MET A 168 2.35 22.84 1.50
CA MET A 168 0.96 22.94 1.01
C MET A 168 0.79 23.94 -0.13
N LEU A 169 1.65 24.97 -0.20
CA LEU A 169 1.63 26.03 -1.20
C LEU A 169 2.79 25.92 -2.19
N GLY A 170 3.63 24.91 -2.01
CA GLY A 170 4.88 24.74 -2.71
C GLY A 170 4.76 24.12 -4.09
N PHE A 171 5.90 23.73 -4.60
CA PHE A 171 6.04 23.03 -5.88
C PHE A 171 5.40 21.64 -5.80
N ARG A 172 4.57 21.31 -6.79
CA ARG A 172 3.89 20.00 -6.92
C ARG A 172 4.00 19.48 -8.35
#